data_9702bf3e1a2d337a2a20a5c3ad968fd1
#
_entry.id   9702bf3e1a2d337a2a20a5c3ad968fd1
#
_cell.length_a   1.000
_cell.length_b   1.000
_cell.length_c   1.000
_cell.angle_alpha   90.00
_cell.angle_beta   90.00
_cell.angle_gamma   90.00
#
_symmetry.space_group_name_H-M   'P 1'
#
loop_
_entity.id
_entity.type
_entity.pdbx_description
1 polymer ?
#
loop_
_entity_poly.entity_id
_entity_poly.type
_entity_poly.pdbx_seq_one_letter_code
_entity_poly.pdbx_strand_id
1 'polypeptide(L)'
;MRIVILGTAWPYRGGLAAFNERLAKQFVQEGHEVEVVTFTLQYPSFLFPGKTQYSNEAAPEGLKIVREMNSCNPLSWIKVGRRLKDVAPDLLISCYWMAFFAPCYGVIQRIVKRNGKTKCIGLVHNMIPHEPNILDKLLAPYYVKQTDGFVALSESVVHDIASLDKEQKPKTFSPHP
;
A
#
# COMPACT_ATOMS: atom_id res chain seq x y z
N MET A 1 -12.52 6.69 13.09
CA MET A 1 -11.65 5.50 12.95
C MET A 1 -10.22 5.96 12.86
N ARG A 2 -9.26 5.09 13.24
CA ARG A 2 -7.84 5.30 12.95
C ARG A 2 -7.47 4.52 11.68
N ILE A 3 -6.99 5.22 10.67
CA ILE A 3 -6.66 4.67 9.34
C ILE A 3 -5.17 4.90 9.08
N VAL A 4 -4.47 3.85 8.65
CA VAL A 4 -3.09 3.96 8.17
C VAL A 4 -3.05 3.57 6.69
N ILE A 5 -2.43 4.42 5.87
CA ILE A 5 -2.23 4.18 4.45
C ILE A 5 -0.74 3.87 4.22
N LEU A 6 -0.45 2.67 3.71
CA LEU A 6 0.89 2.29 3.25
C LEU A 6 1.00 2.58 1.75
N GLY A 7 1.88 3.48 1.35
CA GLY A 7 2.02 3.79 -0.06
C GLY A 7 2.94 4.97 -0.34
N THR A 8 3.05 5.30 -1.60
CA THR A 8 3.80 6.45 -2.07
C THR A 8 3.09 7.74 -1.66
N ALA A 9 3.81 8.67 -1.05
CA ALA A 9 3.36 10.00 -0.70
C ALA A 9 4.56 10.94 -0.63
N TRP A 10 4.35 12.21 -0.37
CA TRP A 10 5.43 13.17 -0.21
C TRP A 10 6.61 12.59 0.62
N PRO A 11 7.85 12.81 0.23
CA PRO A 11 8.35 13.69 -0.83
C PRO A 11 8.38 13.06 -2.24
N TYR A 12 7.83 11.86 -2.43
CA TYR A 12 7.71 11.29 -3.76
C TYR A 12 6.67 12.05 -4.57
N ARG A 13 6.88 12.13 -5.90
CA ARG A 13 5.96 12.76 -6.84
C ARG A 13 5.30 11.74 -7.76
N GLY A 14 4.22 12.14 -8.41
CA GLY A 14 3.51 11.37 -9.43
C GLY A 14 2.08 11.02 -9.04
N GLY A 15 1.35 10.41 -9.95
CA GLY A 15 -0.07 10.13 -9.78
C GLY A 15 -0.42 9.31 -8.57
N LEU A 16 0.39 8.30 -8.22
CA LEU A 16 0.17 7.47 -7.02
C LEU A 16 0.31 8.27 -5.72
N ALA A 17 1.32 9.16 -5.64
CA ALA A 17 1.48 10.01 -4.46
C ALA A 17 0.29 10.96 -4.30
N ALA A 18 -0.06 11.67 -5.38
CA ALA A 18 -1.19 12.59 -5.39
C ALA A 18 -2.52 11.89 -5.04
N PHE A 19 -2.73 10.68 -5.55
CA PHE A 19 -3.91 9.88 -5.24
C PHE A 19 -3.99 9.53 -3.76
N ASN A 20 -2.90 8.99 -3.19
CA ASN A 20 -2.85 8.58 -1.78
C ASN A 20 -3.04 9.77 -0.83
N GLU A 21 -2.47 10.92 -1.17
CA GLU A 21 -2.62 12.15 -0.40
C GLU A 21 -4.04 12.71 -0.47
N ARG A 22 -4.70 12.66 -1.64
CA ARG A 22 -6.12 13.03 -1.77
C ARG A 22 -7.02 12.10 -0.96
N LEU A 23 -6.79 10.80 -1.05
CA LEU A 23 -7.52 9.81 -0.26
C LEU A 23 -7.36 10.06 1.25
N ALA A 24 -6.12 10.30 1.69
CA ALA A 24 -5.84 10.62 3.09
C ALA A 24 -6.54 11.90 3.54
N LYS A 25 -6.51 12.98 2.72
CA LYS A 25 -7.22 14.25 2.99
C LYS A 25 -8.73 14.04 3.10
N GLN A 26 -9.30 13.23 2.21
CA GLN A 26 -10.74 12.92 2.24
C GLN A 26 -11.11 12.24 3.56
N PHE A 27 -10.37 11.24 4.00
CA PHE A 27 -10.63 10.58 5.28
C PHE A 27 -10.46 11.54 6.48
N VAL A 28 -9.49 12.45 6.44
CA VAL A 28 -9.35 13.49 7.47
C VAL A 28 -10.57 14.41 7.51
N GLN A 29 -11.08 14.83 6.35
CA GLN A 29 -12.30 15.65 6.23
C GLN A 29 -13.54 14.94 6.76
N GLU A 30 -13.58 13.62 6.63
CA GLU A 30 -14.66 12.77 7.19
C GLU A 30 -14.49 12.49 8.71
N GLY A 31 -13.52 13.12 9.35
CA GLY A 31 -13.30 13.04 10.80
C GLY A 31 -12.52 11.81 11.25
N HIS A 32 -11.73 11.18 10.37
CA HIS A 32 -10.88 10.06 10.71
C HIS A 32 -9.47 10.53 11.12
N GLU A 33 -8.83 9.79 12.04
CA GLU A 33 -7.41 9.94 12.34
C GLU A 33 -6.60 9.18 11.27
N VAL A 34 -5.83 9.91 10.45
CA VAL A 34 -5.14 9.32 9.30
C VAL A 34 -3.63 9.51 9.41
N GLU A 35 -2.88 8.44 9.14
CA GLU A 35 -1.43 8.47 8.98
C GLU A 35 -1.07 7.83 7.64
N VAL A 36 -0.22 8.48 6.84
CA VAL A 36 0.37 7.91 5.64
C VAL A 36 1.80 7.46 5.94
N VAL A 37 2.07 6.18 5.78
CA VAL A 37 3.41 5.61 5.92
C VAL A 37 4.00 5.44 4.53
N THR A 38 5.02 6.23 4.23
CA THR A 38 5.69 6.23 2.93
C THR A 38 7.13 5.75 3.01
N PHE A 39 7.78 5.70 1.86
CA PHE A 39 9.09 5.09 1.70
C PHE A 39 10.24 6.02 2.09
N THR A 40 11.26 5.46 2.75
CA THR A 40 12.61 6.03 2.81
C THR A 40 13.38 5.66 1.53
N LEU A 41 13.15 4.43 1.01
CA LEU A 41 13.60 3.97 -0.30
C LEU A 41 12.44 3.23 -0.98
N GLN A 42 11.94 3.77 -2.10
CA GLN A 42 10.85 3.16 -2.88
C GLN A 42 11.38 2.15 -3.90
N TYR A 43 12.40 2.53 -4.67
CA TYR A 43 13.08 1.69 -5.64
C TYR A 43 14.58 1.79 -5.50
N PRO A 44 15.32 0.70 -5.69
CA PRO A 44 16.75 0.76 -5.96
C PRO A 44 17.03 1.62 -7.21
N SER A 45 18.15 2.33 -7.22
CA SER A 45 18.50 3.27 -8.30
C SER A 45 18.56 2.61 -9.69
N PHE A 46 18.90 1.32 -9.76
CA PHE A 46 18.96 0.58 -11.03
C PHE A 46 17.60 0.24 -11.62
N LEU A 47 16.52 0.21 -10.81
CA LEU A 47 15.15 -0.02 -11.28
C LEU A 47 14.43 1.27 -11.68
N PHE A 48 14.97 2.41 -11.35
CA PHE A 48 14.40 3.71 -11.69
C PHE A 48 15.45 4.63 -12.31
N PRO A 49 15.66 4.57 -13.63
CA PRO A 49 16.63 5.40 -14.34
C PRO A 49 16.20 6.87 -14.48
N GLY A 50 15.10 7.28 -13.88
CA GLY A 50 14.59 8.66 -13.92
C GLY A 50 15.43 9.66 -13.12
N LYS A 51 15.41 10.93 -13.55
CA LYS A 51 16.26 11.98 -12.97
C LYS A 51 15.93 12.32 -11.51
N THR A 52 14.68 12.21 -11.06
CA THR A 52 14.28 12.43 -9.66
C THR A 52 12.91 11.83 -9.37
N GLN A 53 12.80 11.15 -8.22
CA GLN A 53 11.55 10.61 -7.69
C GLN A 53 10.87 11.60 -6.72
N TYR A 54 11.52 12.71 -6.39
CA TYR A 54 11.09 13.63 -5.34
C TYR A 54 10.45 14.86 -5.91
N SER A 55 9.46 15.39 -5.17
CA SER A 55 8.85 16.69 -5.38
C SER A 55 9.75 17.79 -4.81
N ASN A 56 9.72 18.96 -5.45
CA ASN A 56 10.29 20.20 -4.91
C ASN A 56 9.25 21.01 -4.09
N GLU A 57 8.02 20.54 -4.01
CA GLU A 57 6.95 21.19 -3.29
C GLU A 57 7.05 20.92 -1.78
N ALA A 58 6.47 21.81 -0.98
CA ALA A 58 6.34 21.62 0.45
C ALA A 58 5.47 20.39 0.78
N ALA A 59 5.64 19.84 1.98
CA ALA A 59 4.79 18.76 2.46
C ALA A 59 3.32 19.20 2.47
N PRO A 60 2.39 18.30 2.10
CA PRO A 60 0.96 18.61 2.15
C PRO A 60 0.51 18.98 3.56
N GLU A 61 -0.10 20.14 3.71
CA GLU A 61 -0.65 20.56 4.99
C GLU A 61 -1.81 19.67 5.44
N GLY A 62 -1.92 19.49 6.76
CA GLY A 62 -3.00 18.72 7.38
C GLY A 62 -2.88 17.20 7.25
N LEU A 63 -1.79 16.69 6.70
CA LEU A 63 -1.51 15.24 6.63
C LEU A 63 -0.34 14.83 7.51
N LYS A 64 -0.53 13.77 8.28
CA LYS A 64 0.56 13.09 8.98
C LYS A 64 1.22 12.08 8.03
N ILE A 65 2.38 12.44 7.48
CA ILE A 65 3.18 11.57 6.60
C ILE A 65 4.45 11.15 7.34
N VAL A 66 4.67 9.83 7.44
CA VAL A 66 5.82 9.23 8.12
C VAL A 66 6.66 8.43 7.11
N ARG A 67 7.92 8.82 6.95
CA ARG A 67 8.88 8.14 6.06
C ARG A 67 9.67 7.11 6.84
N GLU A 68 9.29 5.85 6.77
CA GLU A 68 9.99 4.78 7.51
C GLU A 68 10.07 3.44 6.77
N MET A 69 9.34 3.29 5.67
CA MET A 69 9.31 2.06 4.88
C MET A 69 10.48 2.01 3.89
N ASN A 70 11.29 0.96 3.92
CA ASN A 70 12.30 0.68 2.89
C ASN A 70 11.88 -0.57 2.12
N SER A 71 11.57 -0.44 0.83
CA SER A 71 11.02 -1.51 0.00
C SER A 71 11.94 -2.74 -0.12
N CYS A 72 13.25 -2.57 0.09
CA CYS A 72 14.27 -3.60 -0.07
C CYS A 72 14.80 -4.15 1.26
N ASN A 73 14.42 -3.58 2.41
CA ASN A 73 15.00 -3.95 3.70
C ASN A 73 13.96 -4.65 4.60
N PRO A 74 14.03 -5.98 4.77
CA PRO A 74 13.12 -6.74 5.62
C PRO A 74 13.10 -6.29 7.09
N LEU A 75 14.21 -5.78 7.62
CA LEU A 75 14.25 -5.25 8.99
C LEU A 75 13.38 -4.00 9.13
N SER A 76 13.32 -3.16 8.09
CA SER A 76 12.39 -2.03 8.03
C SER A 76 10.93 -2.50 8.07
N TRP A 77 10.58 -3.55 7.32
CA TRP A 77 9.20 -4.09 7.30
C TRP A 77 8.78 -4.60 8.67
N ILE A 78 9.69 -5.30 9.37
CA ILE A 78 9.44 -5.80 10.72
C ILE A 78 9.28 -4.64 11.71
N LYS A 79 10.13 -3.60 11.63
CA LYS A 79 10.05 -2.41 12.48
C LYS A 79 8.71 -1.68 12.29
N VAL A 80 8.35 -1.38 11.03
CA VAL A 80 7.08 -0.74 10.67
C VAL A 80 5.90 -1.59 11.12
N GLY A 81 5.93 -2.89 10.83
CA GLY A 81 4.86 -3.81 11.21
C GLY A 81 4.65 -3.87 12.73
N ARG A 82 5.72 -3.88 13.54
CA ARG A 82 5.63 -3.87 15.01
C ARG A 82 5.04 -2.56 15.51
N ARG A 83 5.54 -1.41 15.04
CA ARG A 83 4.99 -0.12 15.41
C ARG A 83 3.49 -0.02 15.09
N LEU A 84 3.09 -0.40 13.88
CA LEU A 84 1.69 -0.35 13.47
C LEU A 84 0.81 -1.38 14.19
N LYS A 85 1.37 -2.55 14.57
CA LYS A 85 0.69 -3.50 15.45
C LYS A 85 0.34 -2.88 16.79
N ASP A 86 1.28 -2.11 17.38
CA ASP A 86 1.09 -1.46 18.68
C ASP A 86 0.16 -0.24 18.58
N VAL A 87 0.21 0.50 17.46
CA VAL A 87 -0.76 1.57 17.13
C VAL A 87 -2.19 1.02 16.99
N ALA A 88 -2.32 -0.23 16.53
CA ALA A 88 -3.57 -0.95 16.33
C ALA A 88 -4.63 -0.13 15.57
N PRO A 89 -4.35 0.33 14.33
CA PRO A 89 -5.34 1.05 13.54
C PRO A 89 -6.57 0.18 13.27
N ASP A 90 -7.71 0.81 13.01
CA ASP A 90 -8.91 0.09 12.61
C ASP A 90 -8.75 -0.47 11.19
N LEU A 91 -8.18 0.36 10.28
CA LEU A 91 -7.86 -0.03 8.91
C LEU A 91 -6.38 0.22 8.59
N LEU A 92 -5.77 -0.74 7.92
CA LEU A 92 -4.48 -0.63 7.26
C LEU A 92 -4.70 -0.79 5.76
N ILE A 93 -4.60 0.30 5.01
CA ILE A 93 -4.79 0.32 3.56
C ILE A 93 -3.42 0.28 2.89
N SER A 94 -3.16 -0.73 2.06
CA SER A 94 -1.94 -0.81 1.26
C SER A 94 -2.24 -0.47 -0.20
N CYS A 95 -1.60 0.58 -0.71
CA CYS A 95 -1.74 1.02 -2.10
C CYS A 95 -0.81 0.21 -2.99
N TYR A 96 -1.34 -0.84 -3.60
CA TYR A 96 -0.60 -1.83 -4.37
C TYR A 96 -0.68 -1.55 -5.88
N TRP A 97 0.48 -1.56 -6.57
CA TRP A 97 0.54 -1.36 -8.02
C TRP A 97 1.54 -2.28 -8.75
N MET A 98 2.39 -3.02 -8.03
CA MET A 98 3.29 -4.01 -8.63
C MET A 98 3.79 -5.03 -7.59
N ALA A 99 4.09 -6.23 -8.05
CA ALA A 99 4.48 -7.36 -7.20
C ALA A 99 5.79 -7.13 -6.42
N PHE A 100 6.64 -6.22 -6.87
CA PHE A 100 7.86 -5.83 -6.14
C PHE A 100 7.59 -5.40 -4.69
N PHE A 101 6.43 -4.79 -4.40
CA PHE A 101 6.06 -4.36 -3.06
C PHE A 101 5.33 -5.44 -2.25
N ALA A 102 4.96 -6.56 -2.87
CA ALA A 102 4.23 -7.63 -2.20
C ALA A 102 4.93 -8.17 -0.93
N PRO A 103 6.25 -8.42 -0.91
CA PRO A 103 6.93 -8.86 0.31
C PRO A 103 6.87 -7.81 1.42
N CYS A 104 7.11 -6.54 1.09
CA CYS A 104 7.09 -5.44 2.05
C CYS A 104 5.71 -5.30 2.69
N TYR A 105 4.67 -5.11 1.89
CA TYR A 105 3.31 -4.97 2.38
C TYR A 105 2.80 -6.22 3.07
N GLY A 106 3.06 -7.41 2.51
CA GLY A 106 2.61 -8.66 3.08
C GLY A 106 3.23 -8.96 4.45
N VAL A 107 4.52 -8.67 4.67
CA VAL A 107 5.16 -8.83 5.98
C VAL A 107 4.58 -7.85 7.00
N ILE A 108 4.40 -6.57 6.62
CA ILE A 108 3.81 -5.56 7.49
C ILE A 108 2.39 -5.98 7.90
N GLN A 109 1.53 -6.32 6.93
CA GLN A 109 0.15 -6.77 7.18
C GLN A 109 0.11 -7.98 8.10
N ARG A 110 0.94 -9.01 7.84
CA ARG A 110 1.01 -10.21 8.67
C ARG A 110 1.37 -9.91 10.13
N ILE A 111 2.24 -8.93 10.36
CA ILE A 111 2.63 -8.54 11.73
C ILE A 111 1.51 -7.75 12.39
N VAL A 112 0.92 -6.78 11.67
CA VAL A 112 -0.16 -5.92 12.19
C VAL A 112 -1.37 -6.75 12.57
N LYS A 113 -1.79 -7.70 11.74
CA LYS A 113 -2.95 -8.59 12.01
C LYS A 113 -2.84 -9.38 13.31
N ARG A 114 -1.64 -9.54 13.88
CA ARG A 114 -1.46 -10.20 15.19
C ARG A 114 -2.05 -9.40 16.36
N ASN A 115 -2.47 -8.15 16.16
CA ASN A 115 -3.20 -7.40 17.19
C ASN A 115 -4.68 -7.83 17.32
N GLY A 116 -5.18 -8.65 16.39
CA GLY A 116 -6.56 -9.17 16.39
C GLY A 116 -7.64 -8.15 16.05
N LYS A 117 -7.30 -6.89 15.81
CA LYS A 117 -8.24 -5.77 15.59
C LYS A 117 -8.19 -5.24 14.14
N THR A 118 -7.00 -4.95 13.64
CA THR A 118 -6.81 -4.25 12.37
C THR A 118 -7.27 -5.09 11.18
N LYS A 119 -8.07 -4.48 10.30
CA LYS A 119 -8.40 -5.02 8.98
C LYS A 119 -7.43 -4.48 7.93
N CYS A 120 -6.83 -5.38 7.16
CA CYS A 120 -5.90 -5.03 6.10
C CYS A 120 -6.62 -5.01 4.75
N ILE A 121 -6.68 -3.85 4.12
CA ILE A 121 -7.34 -3.64 2.82
C ILE A 121 -6.30 -3.33 1.75
N GLY A 122 -6.40 -4.01 0.64
CA GLY A 122 -5.61 -3.72 -0.56
C GLY A 122 -6.35 -2.73 -1.46
N LEU A 123 -5.80 -1.54 -1.64
CA LEU A 123 -6.22 -0.62 -2.71
C LEU A 123 -5.33 -0.88 -3.92
N VAL A 124 -5.90 -1.53 -4.93
CA VAL A 124 -5.12 -2.14 -6.01
C VAL A 124 -5.30 -1.39 -7.32
N HIS A 125 -4.21 -0.75 -7.77
CA HIS A 125 -4.14 -0.06 -9.06
C HIS A 125 -3.85 -1.02 -10.22
N ASN A 126 -2.97 -2.01 -9.99
CA ASN A 126 -2.64 -3.07 -10.92
C ASN A 126 -2.19 -4.29 -10.12
N MET A 127 -2.71 -5.49 -10.46
CA MET A 127 -2.37 -6.72 -9.75
C MET A 127 -1.35 -7.56 -10.52
N ILE A 128 -1.62 -7.79 -11.79
CA ILE A 128 -0.78 -8.59 -12.69
C ILE A 128 -0.36 -7.71 -13.86
N PRO A 129 0.95 -7.49 -14.11
CA PRO A 129 1.39 -6.74 -15.29
C PRO A 129 1.02 -7.49 -16.58
N HIS A 130 0.92 -6.78 -17.72
CA HIS A 130 0.61 -7.36 -19.03
C HIS A 130 1.58 -8.47 -19.44
N GLU A 131 2.84 -8.34 -19.02
CA GLU A 131 3.89 -9.36 -19.22
C GLU A 131 4.40 -9.84 -17.84
N PRO A 132 3.68 -10.77 -17.20
CA PRO A 132 4.06 -11.22 -15.86
C PRO A 132 5.32 -12.07 -15.90
N ASN A 133 6.28 -11.72 -15.07
CA ASN A 133 7.48 -12.50 -14.83
C ASN A 133 7.26 -13.57 -13.73
N ILE A 134 8.27 -14.41 -13.49
CA ILE A 134 8.19 -15.47 -12.47
C ILE A 134 8.00 -14.87 -11.06
N LEU A 135 8.62 -13.72 -10.78
CA LEU A 135 8.50 -13.07 -9.47
C LEU A 135 7.08 -12.56 -9.23
N ASP A 136 6.42 -12.01 -10.26
CA ASP A 136 5.02 -11.57 -10.13
C ASP A 136 4.11 -12.73 -9.75
N LYS A 137 4.32 -13.91 -10.37
CA LYS A 137 3.55 -15.13 -10.09
C LYS A 137 3.76 -15.69 -8.67
N LEU A 138 4.91 -15.43 -8.07
CA LEU A 138 5.24 -15.91 -6.72
C LEU A 138 4.83 -14.89 -5.64
N LEU A 139 5.05 -13.60 -5.90
CA LEU A 139 4.93 -12.56 -4.90
C LEU A 139 3.49 -12.03 -4.76
N ALA A 140 2.75 -11.87 -5.86
CA ALA A 140 1.36 -11.39 -5.81
C ALA A 140 0.45 -12.30 -4.96
N PRO A 141 0.49 -13.63 -5.08
CA PRO A 141 -0.29 -14.52 -4.21
C PRO A 141 0.04 -14.37 -2.72
N TYR A 142 1.30 -14.11 -2.38
CA TYR A 142 1.70 -13.85 -0.99
C TYR A 142 1.02 -12.60 -0.43
N TYR A 143 1.00 -11.50 -1.19
CA TYR A 143 0.30 -10.28 -0.80
C TYR A 143 -1.21 -10.52 -0.64
N VAL A 144 -1.83 -11.16 -1.63
CA VAL A 144 -3.26 -11.49 -1.59
C VAL A 144 -3.60 -12.32 -0.36
N LYS A 145 -2.77 -13.30 0.02
CA LYS A 145 -2.98 -14.11 1.23
C LYS A 145 -2.98 -13.28 2.52
N GLN A 146 -2.18 -12.23 2.62
CA GLN A 146 -2.09 -11.41 3.83
C GLN A 146 -3.20 -10.35 3.94
N THR A 147 -3.84 -10.01 2.85
CA THR A 147 -4.87 -8.97 2.75
C THR A 147 -6.25 -9.54 3.10
N ASP A 148 -7.10 -8.78 3.80
CA ASP A 148 -8.43 -9.23 4.24
C ASP A 148 -9.55 -8.87 3.25
N GLY A 149 -9.35 -7.86 2.42
CA GLY A 149 -10.28 -7.43 1.38
C GLY A 149 -9.65 -6.46 0.41
N PHE A 150 -10.31 -6.19 -0.71
CA PHE A 150 -9.73 -5.42 -1.81
C PHE A 150 -10.69 -4.37 -2.36
N VAL A 151 -10.12 -3.22 -2.70
CA VAL A 151 -10.72 -2.21 -3.57
C VAL A 151 -9.88 -2.17 -4.85
N ALA A 152 -10.46 -2.57 -5.96
CA ALA A 152 -9.82 -2.58 -7.27
C ALA A 152 -10.25 -1.35 -8.07
N LEU A 153 -9.31 -0.71 -8.77
CA LEU A 153 -9.57 0.52 -9.53
C LEU A 153 -9.95 0.27 -10.99
N SER A 154 -10.02 -1.01 -11.40
CA SER A 154 -10.59 -1.44 -12.69
C SER A 154 -11.20 -2.84 -12.56
N GLU A 155 -12.11 -3.18 -13.47
CA GLU A 155 -12.72 -4.52 -13.52
C GLU A 155 -11.69 -5.62 -13.82
N SER A 156 -10.71 -5.34 -14.68
CA SER A 156 -9.62 -6.28 -14.95
C SER A 156 -8.83 -6.62 -13.68
N VAL A 157 -8.58 -5.65 -12.81
CA VAL A 157 -7.91 -5.88 -11.53
C VAL A 157 -8.76 -6.72 -10.58
N VAL A 158 -10.11 -6.60 -10.61
CA VAL A 158 -11.00 -7.51 -9.86
C VAL A 158 -10.81 -8.96 -10.32
N HIS A 159 -10.77 -9.19 -11.63
CA HIS A 159 -10.54 -10.53 -12.19
C HIS A 159 -9.15 -11.07 -11.83
N ASP A 160 -8.13 -10.24 -11.91
CA ASP A 160 -6.76 -10.63 -11.50
C ASP A 160 -6.72 -11.07 -10.04
N ILE A 161 -7.29 -10.26 -9.13
CA ILE A 161 -7.38 -10.58 -7.71
C ILE A 161 -8.14 -11.89 -7.52
N ALA A 162 -9.28 -12.07 -8.19
CA ALA A 162 -10.10 -13.28 -8.07
C ALA A 162 -9.34 -14.53 -8.50
N SER A 163 -8.48 -14.43 -9.51
CA SER A 163 -7.63 -15.55 -9.98
C SER A 163 -6.59 -16.00 -8.95
N LEU A 164 -6.14 -15.09 -8.09
CA LEU A 164 -5.12 -15.35 -7.06
C LEU A 164 -5.71 -15.64 -5.69
N ASP A 165 -6.94 -15.20 -5.43
CA ASP A 165 -7.62 -15.28 -4.15
C ASP A 165 -8.40 -16.57 -3.98
N LYS A 166 -7.77 -17.56 -3.36
CA LYS A 166 -8.40 -18.88 -3.08
C LYS A 166 -9.43 -18.82 -1.94
N GLU A 167 -9.44 -17.77 -1.13
CA GLU A 167 -10.29 -17.62 0.05
C GLU A 167 -11.58 -16.85 -0.24
N GLN A 168 -11.77 -16.36 -1.46
CA GLN A 168 -12.93 -15.57 -1.90
C GLN A 168 -13.22 -14.36 -1.02
N LYS A 169 -12.18 -13.63 -0.64
CA LYS A 169 -12.28 -12.45 0.22
C LYS A 169 -13.12 -11.35 -0.41
N PRO A 170 -13.70 -10.45 0.41
CA PRO A 170 -14.46 -9.31 -0.11
C PRO A 170 -13.62 -8.48 -1.10
N LYS A 171 -14.18 -8.20 -2.25
CA LYS A 171 -13.58 -7.34 -3.28
C LYS A 171 -14.64 -6.47 -3.93
N THR A 172 -14.31 -5.21 -4.14
CA THR A 172 -15.20 -4.26 -4.80
C THR A 172 -14.45 -3.49 -5.87
N PHE A 173 -15.15 -3.09 -6.89
CA PHE A 173 -14.69 -2.17 -7.90
C PHE A 173 -15.05 -0.74 -7.50
N SER A 174 -14.07 0.15 -7.62
CA SER A 174 -14.27 1.60 -7.51
C SER A 174 -13.44 2.25 -8.62
N PRO A 175 -14.07 2.94 -9.59
CA PRO A 175 -13.31 3.53 -10.68
C PRO A 175 -12.33 4.57 -10.14
N HIS A 176 -11.23 4.75 -10.85
CA HIS A 176 -10.28 5.81 -10.56
C HIS A 176 -10.96 7.17 -10.75
N PRO A 177 -10.89 8.10 -9.77
CA PRO A 177 -11.47 9.43 -9.89
C PRO A 177 -10.79 10.27 -10.95
#